data_0159199ec7e7331bd88e25114f8badb7
#
_entry.id   0159199ec7e7331bd88e25114f8badb7
#
_cell.length_a   1.000
_cell.length_b   1.000
_cell.length_c   1.000
_cell.angle_alpha   90.00
_cell.angle_beta   90.00
_cell.angle_gamma   90.00
#
_symmetry.space_group_name_H-M   'P 1'
#
loop_
_entity.id
_entity.type
_entity.pdbx_description
1 polymer ?
#
loop_
_entity_poly.entity_id
_entity_poly.type
_entity_poly.pdbx_seq_one_letter_code
_entity_poly.pdbx_strand_id
1 'polypeptide(L)'
;ANRFGLFWANTNSNQIVSVDPFEGDKFPNTMNNSLPDLIQNESRVLYPYVRKSYLKAKGAAKSELRGKEEFVRVSWDTALDLAAKALKENFDKYGPESIYGECYWWGGSGKISWGRTVGHRMLKVLGGYVEESGDYSTGAGLVIMPHVLGNSAVYDAPTKWEAIAKNAKNVVFWGTDPLVTGQISWQPPTHDGYLGIKKIKEAGI
;
A
#
# COMPACT_ATOMS: atom_id res chain seq x y z
N ALA A 1 -9.44 2.33 9.22
CA ALA A 1 -8.10 1.77 9.45
C ALA A 1 -7.21 2.04 8.25
N ASN A 2 -5.94 2.28 8.51
CA ASN A 2 -4.87 2.39 7.50
C ASN A 2 -3.54 1.91 8.11
N ARG A 3 -2.41 2.20 7.46
CA ARG A 3 -1.08 1.83 7.97
C ARG A 3 -0.64 2.59 9.22
N PHE A 4 -1.33 3.67 9.55
CA PHE A 4 -1.11 4.42 10.79
C PHE A 4 -2.00 3.98 11.95
N GLY A 5 -2.72 2.87 11.81
CA GLY A 5 -3.51 2.26 12.85
C GLY A 5 -5.03 2.33 12.65
N LEU A 6 -5.75 1.99 13.71
CA LEU A 6 -7.20 2.09 13.80
C LEU A 6 -7.63 3.47 14.31
N PHE A 7 -8.75 3.93 13.83
CA PHE A 7 -9.36 5.19 14.25
C PHE A 7 -10.87 5.17 14.01
N TRP A 8 -11.57 6.00 14.71
CA TRP A 8 -12.97 6.34 14.46
C TRP A 8 -13.03 7.57 13.55
N ALA A 9 -13.83 7.52 12.51
CA ALA A 9 -14.04 8.66 11.61
C ALA A 9 -15.38 9.33 11.95
N ASN A 10 -15.33 10.59 12.34
CA ASN A 10 -16.50 11.43 12.54
C ASN A 10 -16.90 12.05 11.22
N THR A 11 -18.16 11.85 10.82
CA THR A 11 -18.66 12.32 9.53
C THR A 11 -19.82 13.31 9.68
N ASN A 12 -19.83 14.29 8.80
CA ASN A 12 -20.95 15.20 8.63
C ASN A 12 -21.21 15.37 7.12
N SER A 13 -22.44 15.17 6.67
CA SER A 13 -22.85 15.34 5.27
C SER A 13 -21.91 14.62 4.27
N ASN A 14 -21.54 13.36 4.57
CA ASN A 14 -20.63 12.53 3.79
C ASN A 14 -19.15 13.03 3.74
N GLN A 15 -18.79 13.96 4.61
CA GLN A 15 -17.40 14.39 4.78
C GLN A 15 -16.85 13.90 6.10
N ILE A 16 -15.59 13.49 6.12
CA ILE A 16 -14.88 13.21 7.38
C ILE A 16 -14.44 14.55 7.94
N VAL A 17 -14.95 14.89 9.14
CA VAL A 17 -14.65 16.17 9.81
C VAL A 17 -13.56 16.04 10.87
N SER A 18 -13.41 14.88 11.46
CA SER A 18 -12.32 14.58 12.40
C SER A 18 -12.10 13.06 12.48
N VAL A 19 -10.99 12.66 13.10
CA VAL A 19 -10.72 11.28 13.47
C VAL A 19 -10.34 11.21 14.94
N ASP A 20 -10.83 10.18 15.61
CA ASP A 20 -10.49 9.89 16.99
C ASP A 20 -9.68 8.59 17.07
N PRO A 21 -8.63 8.53 17.91
CA PRO A 21 -7.85 7.32 18.10
C PRO A 21 -8.72 6.15 18.57
N PHE A 22 -8.37 4.95 18.12
CA PHE A 22 -8.95 3.74 18.65
C PHE A 22 -8.47 3.53 20.11
N GLU A 23 -9.39 3.31 21.03
CA GLU A 23 -9.12 3.22 22.47
C GLU A 23 -8.22 2.04 22.87
N GLY A 24 -8.15 1.01 22.03
CA GLY A 24 -7.26 -0.13 22.21
C GLY A 24 -5.81 0.17 21.84
N ASP A 25 -5.55 1.23 21.07
CA ASP A 25 -4.21 1.65 20.71
C ASP A 25 -3.65 2.60 21.77
N LYS A 26 -2.60 2.18 22.48
CA LYS A 26 -1.98 2.98 23.53
C LYS A 26 -1.00 4.04 23.01
N PHE A 27 -0.66 3.97 21.73
CA PHE A 27 0.29 4.88 21.07
C PHE A 27 -0.22 5.28 19.67
N PRO A 28 -1.42 5.89 19.60
CA PRO A 28 -2.03 6.20 18.31
C PRO A 28 -1.19 7.18 17.51
N ASN A 29 -1.09 6.92 16.22
CA ASN A 29 -0.32 7.78 15.32
C ASN A 29 -1.11 9.04 14.98
N THR A 30 -0.50 10.20 15.21
CA THR A 30 -1.11 11.52 14.95
C THR A 30 -1.27 11.83 13.46
N MET A 31 -0.61 11.09 12.57
CA MET A 31 -0.80 11.26 11.11
C MET A 31 -2.25 11.05 10.67
N ASN A 32 -3.03 10.27 11.41
CA ASN A 32 -4.44 10.09 11.13
C ASN A 32 -5.25 11.39 11.26
N ASN A 33 -4.79 12.36 12.05
CA ASN A 33 -5.47 13.65 12.22
C ASN A 33 -5.48 14.49 10.92
N SER A 34 -4.59 14.21 9.98
CA SER A 34 -4.56 14.88 8.68
C SER A 34 -5.54 14.31 7.64
N LEU A 35 -6.23 13.22 7.95
CA LEU A 35 -7.13 12.56 6.99
C LEU A 35 -8.26 13.47 6.47
N PRO A 36 -8.94 14.29 7.30
CA PRO A 36 -9.96 15.21 6.78
C PRO A 36 -9.39 16.14 5.71
N ASP A 37 -8.24 16.75 5.97
CA ASP A 37 -7.58 17.66 5.04
C ASP A 37 -7.09 16.96 3.78
N LEU A 38 -6.52 15.75 3.91
CA LEU A 38 -6.04 14.96 2.78
C LEU A 38 -7.16 14.54 1.82
N ILE A 39 -8.33 14.19 2.35
CA ILE A 39 -9.47 13.74 1.54
C ILE A 39 -10.06 14.89 0.73
N GLN A 40 -10.04 16.11 1.29
CA GLN A 40 -10.64 17.30 0.68
C GLN A 40 -9.60 18.22 0.02
N ASN A 41 -8.34 17.82 0.00
CA ASN A 41 -7.27 18.65 -0.54
C ASN A 41 -7.42 18.89 -2.04
N GLU A 42 -7.17 20.12 -2.48
CA GLU A 42 -7.24 20.52 -3.90
C GLU A 42 -6.25 19.75 -4.79
N SER A 43 -5.15 19.29 -4.23
CA SER A 43 -4.18 18.46 -4.98
C SER A 43 -4.69 17.04 -5.29
N ARG A 44 -5.81 16.63 -4.69
CA ARG A 44 -6.38 15.32 -4.92
C ARG A 44 -7.06 15.24 -6.28
N VAL A 45 -6.71 14.23 -7.06
CA VAL A 45 -7.38 13.94 -8.33
C VAL A 45 -8.74 13.30 -8.06
N LEU A 46 -9.83 14.07 -8.23
CA LEU A 46 -11.20 13.63 -7.91
C LEU A 46 -11.92 12.97 -9.09
N TYR A 47 -11.45 13.19 -10.30
CA TYR A 47 -12.11 12.77 -11.54
C TYR A 47 -11.10 12.12 -12.48
N PRO A 48 -11.56 11.27 -13.41
CA PRO A 48 -10.70 10.76 -14.45
C PRO A 48 -10.33 11.84 -15.46
N TYR A 49 -9.06 11.81 -15.88
CA TYR A 49 -8.53 12.70 -16.89
C TYR A 49 -7.81 11.88 -17.95
N VAL A 50 -7.96 12.28 -19.21
CA VAL A 50 -7.34 11.64 -20.36
C VAL A 50 -6.54 12.65 -21.15
N ARG A 51 -5.38 12.24 -21.67
CA ARG A 51 -4.55 13.10 -22.52
C ARG A 51 -5.33 13.56 -23.74
N LYS A 52 -5.21 14.82 -24.08
CA LYS A 52 -5.95 15.48 -25.18
C LYS A 52 -5.71 14.79 -26.52
N SER A 53 -4.47 14.40 -26.81
CA SER A 53 -4.13 13.70 -28.06
C SER A 53 -4.74 12.31 -28.12
N TYR A 54 -4.81 11.60 -26.98
CA TYR A 54 -5.41 10.27 -26.92
C TYR A 54 -6.92 10.30 -27.20
N LEU A 55 -7.62 11.28 -26.67
CA LEU A 55 -9.07 11.49 -26.97
C LEU A 55 -9.29 11.79 -28.45
N LYS A 56 -8.50 12.69 -29.05
CA LYS A 56 -8.62 13.08 -30.45
C LYS A 56 -8.34 11.93 -31.41
N ALA A 57 -7.36 11.11 -31.08
CA ALA A 57 -6.92 9.98 -31.90
C ALA A 57 -7.66 8.67 -31.59
N LYS A 58 -8.72 8.70 -30.77
CA LYS A 58 -9.55 7.54 -30.40
C LYS A 58 -8.72 6.35 -29.88
N GLY A 59 -7.68 6.64 -29.09
CA GLY A 59 -6.86 5.62 -28.47
C GLY A 59 -5.40 5.51 -28.95
N ALA A 60 -4.99 6.29 -29.97
CA ALA A 60 -3.59 6.35 -30.37
C ALA A 60 -2.86 7.43 -29.57
N ALA A 61 -1.97 7.02 -28.69
CA ALA A 61 -1.16 7.97 -27.90
C ALA A 61 0.01 8.51 -28.71
N LYS A 62 0.22 9.84 -28.64
CA LYS A 62 1.45 10.49 -29.10
C LYS A 62 2.45 10.54 -27.97
N SER A 63 3.42 9.63 -27.96
CA SER A 63 4.41 9.50 -26.89
C SER A 63 5.25 10.76 -26.69
N GLU A 64 5.58 11.46 -27.79
CA GLU A 64 6.35 12.70 -27.80
C GLU A 64 5.68 13.88 -27.08
N LEU A 65 4.35 13.78 -26.88
CA LEU A 65 3.57 14.79 -26.15
C LEU A 65 3.42 14.46 -24.65
N ARG A 66 4.00 13.35 -24.17
CA ARG A 66 3.92 12.97 -22.76
C ARG A 66 4.56 14.05 -21.88
N GLY A 67 3.82 14.54 -20.89
CA GLY A 67 4.25 15.64 -20.01
C GLY A 67 4.18 17.05 -20.62
N LYS A 68 3.75 17.18 -21.89
CA LYS A 68 3.69 18.47 -22.61
C LYS A 68 2.28 18.88 -23.00
N GLU A 69 1.33 17.99 -22.97
CA GLU A 69 -0.04 18.26 -23.35
C GLU A 69 -0.99 18.27 -22.15
N GLU A 70 -2.14 18.89 -22.34
CA GLU A 70 -3.20 18.97 -21.33
C GLU A 70 -3.89 17.63 -21.13
N PHE A 71 -4.31 17.41 -19.88
CA PHE A 71 -5.28 16.39 -19.52
C PHE A 71 -6.68 16.98 -19.54
N VAL A 72 -7.62 16.26 -20.17
CA VAL A 72 -9.03 16.65 -20.26
C VAL A 72 -9.84 15.78 -19.31
N ARG A 73 -10.64 16.40 -18.47
CA ARG A 73 -11.61 15.69 -17.62
C ARG A 73 -12.63 14.97 -18.48
N VAL A 74 -12.89 13.70 -18.13
CA VAL A 74 -13.93 12.87 -18.79
C VAL A 74 -14.86 12.26 -17.74
N SER A 75 -15.97 11.67 -18.17
CA SER A 75 -16.82 10.86 -17.31
C SER A 75 -16.11 9.53 -16.95
N TRP A 76 -16.54 8.90 -15.86
CA TRP A 76 -16.08 7.56 -15.51
C TRP A 76 -16.39 6.54 -16.61
N ASP A 77 -17.57 6.60 -17.21
CA ASP A 77 -17.94 5.70 -18.31
C ASP A 77 -16.97 5.83 -19.49
N THR A 78 -16.69 7.07 -19.92
CA THR A 78 -15.70 7.31 -20.97
C THR A 78 -14.31 6.79 -20.61
N ALA A 79 -13.85 7.01 -19.36
CA ALA A 79 -12.54 6.54 -18.93
C ALA A 79 -12.45 5.01 -18.90
N LEU A 80 -13.48 4.35 -18.38
CA LEU A 80 -13.56 2.90 -18.31
C LEU A 80 -13.64 2.26 -19.69
N ASP A 81 -14.45 2.81 -20.60
CA ASP A 81 -14.55 2.32 -21.99
C ASP A 81 -13.21 2.42 -22.73
N LEU A 82 -12.50 3.55 -22.58
CA LEU A 82 -11.20 3.72 -23.18
C LEU A 82 -10.15 2.75 -22.60
N ALA A 83 -10.16 2.55 -21.29
CA ALA A 83 -9.25 1.62 -20.63
C ALA A 83 -9.55 0.17 -21.01
N ALA A 84 -10.81 -0.23 -20.97
CA ALA A 84 -11.23 -1.58 -21.34
C ALA A 84 -10.90 -1.90 -22.80
N LYS A 85 -11.17 -0.95 -23.72
CA LYS A 85 -10.81 -1.08 -25.13
C LYS A 85 -9.30 -1.28 -25.32
N ALA A 86 -8.48 -0.44 -24.69
CA ALA A 86 -7.02 -0.52 -24.83
C ALA A 86 -6.46 -1.85 -24.27
N LEU A 87 -6.96 -2.30 -23.12
CA LEU A 87 -6.58 -3.59 -22.54
C LEU A 87 -6.99 -4.75 -23.46
N LYS A 88 -8.23 -4.73 -23.93
CA LYS A 88 -8.73 -5.78 -24.82
C LYS A 88 -7.98 -5.84 -26.14
N GLU A 89 -7.71 -4.71 -26.78
CA GLU A 89 -6.97 -4.66 -28.04
C GLU A 89 -5.53 -5.20 -27.89
N ASN A 90 -4.85 -4.87 -26.78
CA ASN A 90 -3.55 -5.44 -26.46
C ASN A 90 -3.61 -6.94 -26.23
N PHE A 91 -4.57 -7.37 -25.43
CA PHE A 91 -4.77 -8.77 -25.10
C PHE A 91 -5.08 -9.61 -26.35
N ASP A 92 -6.03 -9.17 -27.17
CA ASP A 92 -6.44 -9.86 -28.41
C ASP A 92 -5.29 -9.96 -29.42
N LYS A 93 -4.41 -8.94 -29.46
CA LYS A 93 -3.31 -8.87 -30.43
C LYS A 93 -2.04 -9.57 -29.98
N TYR A 94 -1.70 -9.48 -28.71
CA TYR A 94 -0.38 -9.88 -28.18
C TYR A 94 -0.45 -10.91 -27.05
N GLY A 95 -1.66 -11.27 -26.58
CA GLY A 95 -1.84 -12.21 -25.49
C GLY A 95 -1.59 -11.63 -24.08
N PRO A 96 -1.72 -12.45 -23.03
CA PRO A 96 -1.57 -12.04 -21.64
C PRO A 96 -0.15 -11.55 -21.30
N GLU A 97 0.88 -11.99 -21.99
CA GLU A 97 2.27 -11.57 -21.80
C GLU A 97 2.50 -10.09 -22.13
N SER A 98 1.58 -9.46 -22.86
CA SER A 98 1.65 -8.04 -23.19
C SER A 98 1.21 -7.12 -22.04
N ILE A 99 0.64 -7.67 -20.98
CA ILE A 99 0.14 -6.93 -19.83
C ILE A 99 0.99 -7.24 -18.62
N TYR A 100 1.74 -6.25 -18.12
CA TYR A 100 2.39 -6.31 -16.83
C TYR A 100 1.44 -5.74 -15.77
N GLY A 101 1.04 -6.56 -14.81
CA GLY A 101 0.09 -6.20 -13.77
C GLY A 101 0.75 -6.05 -12.42
N GLU A 102 1.10 -4.82 -12.05
CA GLU A 102 1.57 -4.48 -10.71
C GLU A 102 0.55 -3.58 -10.02
N CYS A 103 0.14 -3.97 -8.83
CA CYS A 103 -0.74 -3.18 -7.98
C CYS A 103 -0.10 -3.07 -6.60
N TYR A 104 0.45 -1.90 -6.30
CA TYR A 104 1.07 -1.65 -5.01
C TYR A 104 0.04 -1.59 -3.88
N TRP A 105 0.42 -2.05 -2.70
CA TRP A 105 -0.51 -2.42 -1.63
C TRP A 105 -0.34 -1.66 -0.30
N TRP A 106 0.60 -0.76 -0.20
CA TRP A 106 0.90 -0.05 1.04
C TRP A 106 -0.25 0.81 1.59
N GLY A 107 -1.08 1.38 0.77
CA GLY A 107 -2.18 2.26 1.17
C GLY A 107 -3.48 1.57 1.52
N GLY A 108 -3.62 0.28 1.23
CA GLY A 108 -4.88 -0.45 1.39
C GLY A 108 -4.97 -1.22 2.70
N SER A 109 -6.18 -1.29 3.26
CA SER A 109 -6.52 -2.19 4.37
C SER A 109 -7.72 -3.03 3.99
N GLY A 110 -7.68 -4.34 4.33
CA GLY A 110 -8.73 -5.29 3.98
C GLY A 110 -8.73 -5.67 2.49
N LYS A 111 -9.69 -6.52 2.10
CA LYS A 111 -9.70 -7.15 0.77
C LYS A 111 -10.18 -6.23 -0.35
N ILE A 112 -11.16 -5.36 -0.08
CA ILE A 112 -11.81 -4.54 -1.12
C ILE A 112 -10.99 -3.29 -1.45
N SER A 113 -10.40 -2.67 -0.44
CA SER A 113 -9.55 -1.48 -0.61
C SER A 113 -8.10 -1.82 -0.94
N TRP A 114 -7.77 -3.08 -1.08
CA TRP A 114 -6.44 -3.53 -1.44
C TRP A 114 -6.32 -3.66 -2.96
N GLY A 115 -5.66 -2.69 -3.58
CA GLY A 115 -5.53 -2.60 -5.04
C GLY A 115 -4.99 -3.88 -5.68
N ARG A 116 -4.03 -4.54 -5.05
CA ARG A 116 -3.49 -5.82 -5.53
C ARG A 116 -4.56 -6.89 -5.68
N THR A 117 -5.43 -7.07 -4.68
CA THR A 117 -6.50 -8.09 -4.75
C THR A 117 -7.47 -7.81 -5.89
N VAL A 118 -7.92 -6.56 -6.03
CA VAL A 118 -8.94 -6.18 -7.01
C VAL A 118 -8.34 -6.09 -8.41
N GLY A 119 -7.16 -5.46 -8.55
CA GLY A 119 -6.47 -5.32 -9.83
C GLY A 119 -6.03 -6.66 -10.42
N HIS A 120 -5.38 -7.50 -9.62
CA HIS A 120 -4.97 -8.83 -10.08
C HIS A 120 -6.16 -9.73 -10.40
N ARG A 121 -7.26 -9.63 -9.64
CA ARG A 121 -8.49 -10.34 -9.97
C ARG A 121 -9.03 -9.93 -11.33
N MET A 122 -9.09 -8.63 -11.61
CA MET A 122 -9.54 -8.11 -12.90
C MET A 122 -8.69 -8.66 -14.05
N LEU A 123 -7.35 -8.59 -13.93
CA LEU A 123 -6.43 -9.08 -14.95
C LEU A 123 -6.50 -10.60 -15.14
N LYS A 124 -6.70 -11.37 -14.07
CA LYS A 124 -6.93 -12.83 -14.16
C LYS A 124 -8.25 -13.15 -14.87
N VAL A 125 -9.31 -12.42 -14.59
CA VAL A 125 -10.60 -12.59 -15.29
C VAL A 125 -10.50 -12.19 -16.77
N LEU A 126 -9.65 -11.20 -17.09
CA LEU A 126 -9.38 -10.82 -18.48
C LEU A 126 -8.67 -11.93 -19.27
N GLY A 127 -7.92 -12.82 -18.61
CA GLY A 127 -7.25 -13.96 -19.25
C GLY A 127 -5.80 -14.15 -18.84
N GLY A 128 -5.30 -13.33 -17.94
CA GLY A 128 -3.93 -13.41 -17.40
C GLY A 128 -3.11 -12.15 -17.63
N TYR A 129 -1.89 -12.18 -17.08
CA TYR A 129 -0.94 -11.06 -17.13
C TYR A 129 0.41 -11.55 -16.61
N VAL A 130 1.46 -10.78 -16.84
CA VAL A 130 2.77 -10.98 -16.22
C VAL A 130 2.75 -10.33 -14.84
N GLU A 131 3.07 -11.09 -13.81
CA GLU A 131 3.15 -10.64 -12.42
C GLU A 131 4.62 -10.57 -11.97
N GLU A 132 4.93 -9.64 -11.09
CA GLU A 132 6.23 -9.63 -10.41
C GLU A 132 6.34 -10.80 -9.44
N SER A 133 7.56 -11.28 -9.20
CA SER A 133 7.87 -12.26 -8.16
C SER A 133 8.75 -11.63 -7.10
N GLY A 134 8.36 -11.81 -5.83
CA GLY A 134 9.06 -11.25 -4.69
C GLY A 134 8.61 -9.82 -4.34
N ASP A 135 9.46 -9.11 -3.65
CA ASP A 135 9.24 -7.71 -3.26
C ASP A 135 10.59 -6.97 -3.19
N TYR A 136 10.57 -5.66 -3.34
CA TYR A 136 11.78 -4.84 -3.34
C TYR A 136 12.30 -4.55 -1.93
N SER A 137 11.42 -4.46 -0.92
CA SER A 137 11.78 -4.07 0.44
C SER A 137 12.53 -5.17 1.18
N THR A 138 12.12 -6.41 0.99
CA THR A 138 12.64 -7.59 1.71
C THR A 138 13.18 -8.67 0.79
N GLY A 139 13.13 -8.47 -0.53
CA GLY A 139 13.49 -9.47 -1.53
C GLY A 139 14.88 -10.06 -1.35
N ALA A 140 15.88 -9.22 -1.10
CA ALA A 140 17.25 -9.70 -0.84
C ALA A 140 17.30 -10.60 0.41
N GLY A 141 16.65 -10.20 1.50
CA GLY A 141 16.54 -10.99 2.72
C GLY A 141 15.82 -12.32 2.48
N LEU A 142 14.69 -12.31 1.79
CA LEU A 142 13.91 -13.51 1.47
C LEU A 142 14.70 -14.52 0.61
N VAL A 143 15.58 -14.05 -0.26
CA VAL A 143 16.43 -14.90 -1.09
C VAL A 143 17.64 -15.42 -0.31
N ILE A 144 18.31 -14.58 0.47
CA ILE A 144 19.60 -14.93 1.10
C ILE A 144 19.42 -15.64 2.45
N MET A 145 18.44 -15.23 3.28
CA MET A 145 18.31 -15.76 4.64
C MET A 145 18.04 -17.29 4.69
N PRO A 146 17.29 -17.92 3.76
CA PRO A 146 17.19 -19.38 3.72
C PRO A 146 18.52 -20.10 3.54
N HIS A 147 19.48 -19.49 2.82
CA HIS A 147 20.81 -20.07 2.65
C HIS A 147 21.72 -19.87 3.88
N VAL A 148 21.50 -18.79 4.66
CA VAL A 148 22.30 -18.49 5.85
C VAL A 148 21.73 -19.15 7.10
N LEU A 149 20.42 -19.11 7.29
CA LEU A 149 19.71 -19.57 8.50
C LEU A 149 18.90 -20.85 8.28
N GLY A 150 18.81 -21.34 7.04
CA GLY A 150 18.00 -22.50 6.68
C GLY A 150 16.51 -22.23 6.47
N ASN A 151 16.04 -21.01 6.72
CA ASN A 151 14.63 -20.62 6.56
C ASN A 151 14.46 -19.09 6.48
N SER A 152 13.23 -18.65 6.22
CA SER A 152 12.84 -17.22 6.19
C SER A 152 12.19 -16.71 7.48
N ALA A 153 12.29 -17.44 8.59
CA ALA A 153 11.59 -17.14 9.84
C ALA A 153 11.93 -15.76 10.42
N VAL A 154 13.10 -15.22 10.11
CA VAL A 154 13.49 -13.86 10.50
C VAL A 154 12.51 -12.79 9.98
N TYR A 155 11.85 -13.08 8.85
CA TYR A 155 10.84 -12.22 8.24
C TYR A 155 9.40 -12.72 8.52
N ASP A 156 9.15 -14.02 8.28
CA ASP A 156 7.80 -14.59 8.32
C ASP A 156 7.28 -14.86 9.74
N ALA A 157 8.19 -15.08 10.70
CA ALA A 157 7.84 -15.46 12.06
C ALA A 157 8.73 -14.76 13.11
N PRO A 158 8.69 -13.42 13.20
CA PRO A 158 9.52 -12.69 14.16
C PRO A 158 9.20 -13.10 15.60
N THR A 159 10.24 -13.14 16.42
CA THR A 159 10.12 -13.50 17.84
C THR A 159 9.28 -12.47 18.60
N LYS A 160 8.37 -12.95 19.43
CA LYS A 160 7.53 -12.08 20.29
C LYS A 160 8.35 -11.31 21.30
N TRP A 161 7.96 -10.09 21.58
CA TRP A 161 8.62 -9.21 22.54
C TRP A 161 8.74 -9.82 23.94
N GLU A 162 7.72 -10.56 24.40
CA GLU A 162 7.73 -11.27 25.68
C GLU A 162 8.84 -12.34 25.74
N ALA A 163 9.04 -13.05 24.65
CA ALA A 163 10.09 -14.06 24.56
C ALA A 163 11.48 -13.43 24.54
N ILE A 164 11.61 -12.29 23.84
CA ILE A 164 12.87 -11.52 23.85
C ILE A 164 13.16 -11.02 25.27
N ALA A 165 12.23 -10.34 25.92
CA ALA A 165 12.40 -9.81 27.28
C ALA A 165 12.71 -10.89 28.32
N LYS A 166 12.24 -12.12 28.12
CA LYS A 166 12.48 -13.25 29.03
C LYS A 166 13.83 -13.93 28.83
N ASN A 167 14.32 -14.00 27.59
CA ASN A 167 15.42 -14.90 27.24
C ASN A 167 16.65 -14.19 26.69
N ALA A 168 16.54 -12.96 26.17
CA ALA A 168 17.68 -12.22 25.65
C ALA A 168 18.51 -11.62 26.79
N LYS A 169 19.79 -11.49 26.57
CA LYS A 169 20.73 -10.76 27.46
C LYS A 169 21.07 -9.39 26.90
N ASN A 170 21.01 -9.25 25.58
CA ASN A 170 21.27 -8.01 24.88
C ASN A 170 20.33 -7.91 23.67
N VAL A 171 19.85 -6.71 23.38
CA VAL A 171 19.10 -6.37 22.17
C VAL A 171 19.80 -5.23 21.45
N VAL A 172 20.13 -5.43 20.19
CA VAL A 172 20.81 -4.42 19.38
C VAL A 172 19.85 -3.91 18.31
N PHE A 173 19.57 -2.61 18.33
CA PHE A 173 18.86 -1.92 17.27
C PHE A 173 19.88 -1.36 16.27
N TRP A 174 20.01 -2.02 15.12
CA TRP A 174 21.05 -1.69 14.14
C TRP A 174 20.55 -0.66 13.14
N GLY A 175 21.03 0.57 13.24
CA GLY A 175 20.69 1.65 12.31
C GLY A 175 19.19 2.02 12.24
N THR A 176 18.47 1.80 13.33
CA THR A 176 17.02 2.05 13.40
C THR A 176 16.63 2.69 14.73
N ASP A 177 15.68 3.59 14.68
CA ASP A 177 14.92 4.03 15.85
C ASP A 177 13.54 3.38 15.82
N PRO A 178 13.29 2.32 16.60
CA PRO A 178 12.02 1.60 16.55
C PRO A 178 10.83 2.42 17.02
N LEU A 179 11.04 3.49 17.80
CA LEU A 179 9.95 4.38 18.22
C LEU A 179 9.47 5.28 17.08
N VAL A 180 10.34 5.58 16.13
CA VAL A 180 10.02 6.34 14.93
C VAL A 180 9.50 5.40 13.83
N THR A 181 10.25 4.35 13.52
CA THR A 181 9.88 3.42 12.44
C THR A 181 8.64 2.57 12.76
N GLY A 182 8.38 2.30 14.02
CA GLY A 182 7.21 1.55 14.49
C GLY A 182 5.88 2.32 14.43
N GLN A 183 5.88 3.58 13.99
CA GLN A 183 4.64 4.34 13.79
C GLN A 183 3.79 3.86 12.62
N ILE A 184 4.37 3.05 11.74
CA ILE A 184 3.65 2.39 10.65
C ILE A 184 3.54 0.91 11.00
N SER A 185 2.32 0.42 11.14
CA SER A 185 2.08 -0.99 11.44
C SER A 185 1.85 -1.82 10.18
N TRP A 186 2.54 -2.95 10.09
CA TRP A 186 2.32 -3.92 9.03
C TRP A 186 1.20 -4.89 9.36
N GLN A 187 1.10 -5.28 10.58
CA GLN A 187 0.26 -6.39 11.01
C GLN A 187 -0.77 -5.99 12.07
N PRO A 188 -0.40 -5.61 13.27
CA PRO A 188 -1.38 -5.20 14.25
C PRO A 188 -1.87 -3.78 13.93
N PRO A 189 -3.17 -3.53 13.99
CA PRO A 189 -3.74 -2.20 13.82
C PRO A 189 -3.44 -1.27 15.01
N THR A 190 -2.76 -1.77 16.03
CA THR A 190 -2.30 -1.08 17.23
C THR A 190 -0.77 -1.04 17.27
N HIS A 191 -0.19 -0.08 17.99
CA HIS A 191 1.26 0.12 18.07
C HIS A 191 1.90 -0.64 19.24
N ASP A 192 1.54 -1.91 19.43
CA ASP A 192 2.00 -2.75 20.55
C ASP A 192 3.52 -2.98 20.57
N GLY A 193 4.22 -2.73 19.46
CA GLY A 193 5.68 -2.75 19.42
C GLY A 193 6.33 -1.83 20.46
N TYR A 194 5.73 -0.69 20.75
CA TYR A 194 6.21 0.22 21.80
C TYR A 194 6.17 -0.38 23.19
N LEU A 195 5.09 -1.15 23.49
CA LEU A 195 5.00 -1.90 24.76
C LEU A 195 6.08 -2.96 24.83
N GLY A 196 6.41 -3.60 23.72
CA GLY A 196 7.50 -4.58 23.64
C GLY A 196 8.85 -3.96 23.97
N ILE A 197 9.17 -2.80 23.38
CA ILE A 197 10.42 -2.07 23.67
C ILE A 197 10.48 -1.66 25.14
N LYS A 198 9.36 -1.19 25.71
CA LYS A 198 9.27 -0.86 27.13
C LYS A 198 9.58 -2.08 28.00
N LYS A 199 9.01 -3.25 27.68
CA LYS A 199 9.29 -4.51 28.38
C LYS A 199 10.76 -4.90 28.36
N ILE A 200 11.45 -4.74 27.23
CA ILE A 200 12.91 -4.99 27.13
C ILE A 200 13.67 -4.06 28.06
N LYS A 201 13.36 -2.78 28.06
CA LYS A 201 13.97 -1.79 28.94
C LYS A 201 13.73 -2.09 30.42
N GLU A 202 12.50 -2.48 30.79
CA GLU A 202 12.14 -2.87 32.16
C GLU A 202 12.84 -4.17 32.59
N ALA A 203 13.13 -5.07 31.66
CA ALA A 203 13.90 -6.29 31.92
C ALA A 203 15.42 -6.03 32.07
N GLY A 204 15.89 -4.80 31.88
CA GLY A 204 17.29 -4.44 32.01
C GLY A 204 18.20 -4.91 30.87
N ILE A 205 17.62 -5.11 29.67
CA ILE A 205 18.29 -5.59 28.47
C ILE A 205 18.67 -4.41 27.58
#